data_8e3afaa177bb9b46bb37386b3340516b
#
_entry.id   8e3afaa177bb9b46bb37386b3340516b
#
_cell.length_a   1.000
_cell.length_b   1.000
_cell.length_c   1.000
_cell.angle_alpha   90.00
_cell.angle_beta   90.00
_cell.angle_gamma   90.00
#
_symmetry.space_group_name_H-M   'P 1'
#
loop_
_entity.id
_entity.type
_entity.pdbx_description
1 polymer ?
#
loop_
_entity_poly.entity_id
_entity_poly.type
_entity_poly.pdbx_seq_one_letter_code
_entity_poly.pdbx_strand_id
1 'polypeptide(L)'
;MKYLFKFAICLILYVSCFSPNKSMAQDVFYLTADRIFDGEKMLVGKAVIVKGNKIQALVEKSVPVPPGAKVMDFKNATLLPGLIEGHAHLFLYPYNITDWDTQVLKETDALRTIRASVHAKNTLMAGFTSVRDLGTEGAGYADVSLKKAILDKIIEGPRMMVAGRAIVSTGSYGPKGYDNDQKIMLGAEPADGNELVRVVRDQIWQGADFIKIYADYRWGLMGEDRPTFTLDELKLINEVTTSSGRVMVCHAKSKEAIRRSVLAGAVTIEHGDFLDEEIGKLMKEHQVIFMPTIAAVDKITQYRGWKKGIDPDPENVVRKKLSFKAALASGVTIGMGGDVGVFPHGDNVMEMELMAEYGMPNLDILKAATSVNARAMNWQDKLGHIKEGFLADLVVVKGNPLENISQIREVKFVMKDGVVYKKE
;
A
#
# COMPACT_ATOMS: atom_id res chain seq x y z
N MET A 1 -23.10 -39.28 -71.83
CA MET A 1 -22.40 -37.99 -71.67
C MET A 1 -21.79 -38.03 -70.28
N LYS A 2 -20.48 -38.30 -70.21
CA LYS A 2 -19.72 -38.44 -68.95
C LYS A 2 -18.97 -37.13 -68.67
N TYR A 3 -19.22 -36.51 -67.54
CA TYR A 3 -18.39 -35.41 -67.05
C TYR A 3 -17.46 -35.92 -65.97
N LEU A 4 -16.17 -35.95 -66.25
CA LEU A 4 -15.08 -36.16 -65.30
C LEU A 4 -14.79 -34.83 -64.61
N PHE A 5 -14.94 -34.76 -63.29
CA PHE A 5 -14.43 -33.69 -62.44
C PHE A 5 -13.00 -34.06 -62.02
N LYS A 6 -12.01 -33.26 -62.46
CA LYS A 6 -10.63 -33.36 -61.99
C LYS A 6 -10.52 -32.49 -60.73
N PHE A 7 -10.27 -33.12 -59.58
CA PHE A 7 -9.88 -32.44 -58.35
C PHE A 7 -8.35 -32.12 -58.43
N ALA A 8 -8.01 -30.87 -58.46
CA ALA A 8 -6.62 -30.40 -58.28
C ALA A 8 -6.41 -30.14 -56.78
N ILE A 9 -5.58 -30.93 -56.13
CA ILE A 9 -5.15 -30.74 -54.75
C ILE A 9 -4.00 -29.72 -54.78
N CYS A 10 -4.25 -28.48 -54.35
CA CYS A 10 -3.19 -27.49 -54.05
C CYS A 10 -2.62 -27.80 -52.65
N LEU A 11 -1.42 -28.37 -52.66
CA LEU A 11 -0.62 -28.55 -51.45
C LEU A 11 0.02 -27.20 -51.09
N ILE A 12 -0.58 -26.44 -50.16
CA ILE A 12 0.03 -25.23 -49.59
C ILE A 12 1.06 -25.66 -48.55
N LEU A 13 2.34 -25.55 -48.92
CA LEU A 13 3.46 -25.66 -47.97
C LEU A 13 3.47 -24.43 -47.06
N TYR A 14 2.98 -24.60 -45.83
CA TYR A 14 3.18 -23.63 -44.76
C TYR A 14 4.64 -23.70 -44.32
N VAL A 15 5.50 -22.87 -44.86
CA VAL A 15 6.82 -22.60 -44.33
C VAL A 15 6.64 -21.71 -43.08
N SER A 16 6.55 -22.34 -41.91
CA SER A 16 6.62 -21.64 -40.64
C SER A 16 8.03 -21.06 -40.51
N CYS A 17 8.18 -19.78 -40.81
CA CYS A 17 9.36 -19.01 -40.41
C CYS A 17 9.41 -18.98 -38.89
N PHE A 18 10.09 -19.95 -38.28
CA PHE A 18 10.58 -19.85 -36.93
C PHE A 18 11.63 -18.74 -36.91
N SER A 19 11.20 -17.50 -36.68
CA SER A 19 12.13 -16.47 -36.22
C SER A 19 12.65 -16.92 -34.87
N PRO A 20 13.96 -17.16 -34.70
CA PRO A 20 14.47 -17.42 -33.37
C PRO A 20 14.18 -16.19 -32.54
N ASN A 21 13.32 -16.32 -31.54
CA ASN A 21 13.20 -15.33 -30.48
C ASN A 21 14.61 -15.11 -29.93
N LYS A 22 15.27 -14.04 -30.36
CA LYS A 22 16.49 -13.57 -29.70
C LYS A 22 16.08 -13.35 -28.25
N SER A 23 16.41 -14.30 -27.38
CA SER A 23 16.38 -14.09 -25.95
C SER A 23 17.26 -12.88 -25.71
N MET A 24 16.65 -11.72 -25.53
CA MET A 24 17.39 -10.53 -25.09
C MET A 24 18.08 -10.94 -23.80
N ALA A 25 19.41 -10.86 -23.79
CA ALA A 25 20.17 -11.16 -22.59
C ALA A 25 19.62 -10.30 -21.46
N GLN A 26 19.10 -10.95 -20.40
CA GLN A 26 18.55 -10.22 -19.26
C GLN A 26 19.67 -9.41 -18.61
N ASP A 27 19.41 -8.14 -18.35
CA ASP A 27 20.33 -7.29 -17.60
C ASP A 27 20.71 -7.96 -16.27
N VAL A 28 22.02 -8.03 -16.01
CA VAL A 28 22.54 -8.48 -14.74
C VAL A 28 23.12 -7.28 -14.01
N PHE A 29 22.73 -7.09 -12.75
CA PHE A 29 23.29 -6.06 -11.89
C PHE A 29 24.04 -6.70 -10.72
N TYR A 30 25.13 -6.07 -10.32
CA TYR A 30 25.87 -6.38 -9.10
C TYR A 30 25.87 -5.12 -8.23
N LEU A 31 25.07 -5.16 -7.15
CA LEU A 31 24.81 -4.01 -6.31
C LEU A 31 25.52 -4.18 -4.96
N THR A 32 26.29 -3.17 -4.54
CA THR A 32 26.91 -3.12 -3.23
C THR A 32 26.63 -1.81 -2.53
N ALA A 33 26.55 -1.86 -1.20
CA ALA A 33 26.48 -0.70 -0.33
C ALA A 33 27.31 -0.98 0.92
N ASP A 34 27.55 0.02 1.76
CA ASP A 34 28.24 -0.20 3.04
C ASP A 34 27.40 -1.09 3.97
N ARG A 35 26.07 -1.00 3.85
CA ARG A 35 25.09 -1.79 4.61
C ARG A 35 24.00 -2.31 3.69
N ILE A 36 23.46 -3.47 4.02
CA ILE A 36 22.30 -4.06 3.37
C ILE A 36 21.31 -4.47 4.45
N PHE A 37 20.11 -3.90 4.44
CA PHE A 37 18.98 -4.40 5.23
C PHE A 37 18.28 -5.47 4.41
N ASP A 38 18.23 -6.71 4.89
CA ASP A 38 17.68 -7.84 4.11
C ASP A 38 16.18 -8.04 4.26
N GLY A 39 15.52 -7.19 5.06
CA GLY A 39 14.09 -7.30 5.43
C GLY A 39 13.91 -7.75 6.89
N GLU A 40 14.98 -8.24 7.55
CA GLU A 40 14.97 -8.67 8.95
C GLU A 40 16.09 -8.03 9.77
N LYS A 41 17.27 -7.92 9.19
CA LYS A 41 18.47 -7.44 9.88
C LYS A 41 19.40 -6.68 8.95
N MET A 42 20.31 -5.91 9.55
CA MET A 42 21.38 -5.21 8.83
C MET A 42 22.57 -6.12 8.61
N LEU A 43 23.08 -6.15 7.39
CA LEU A 43 24.25 -6.91 6.96
C LEU A 43 25.34 -5.97 6.45
N VAL A 44 26.59 -6.39 6.57
CA VAL A 44 27.77 -5.71 5.99
C VAL A 44 28.59 -6.68 5.16
N GLY A 45 29.40 -6.16 4.23
CA GLY A 45 30.27 -7.00 3.41
C GLY A 45 29.56 -7.88 2.38
N LYS A 46 28.29 -7.58 2.06
CA LYS A 46 27.47 -8.33 1.12
C LYS A 46 27.28 -7.60 -0.21
N ALA A 47 26.87 -8.34 -1.23
CA ALA A 47 26.44 -7.85 -2.53
C ALA A 47 25.15 -8.54 -2.97
N VAL A 48 24.31 -7.82 -3.72
CA VAL A 48 23.08 -8.35 -4.32
C VAL A 48 23.29 -8.52 -5.82
N ILE A 49 23.02 -9.73 -6.31
CA ILE A 49 23.01 -10.02 -7.75
C ILE A 49 21.55 -10.03 -8.20
N VAL A 50 21.25 -9.19 -9.19
CA VAL A 50 19.93 -9.14 -9.84
C VAL A 50 20.07 -9.65 -11.27
N LYS A 51 19.14 -10.49 -11.71
CA LYS A 51 19.03 -10.95 -13.09
C LYS A 51 17.60 -10.83 -13.58
N GLY A 52 17.37 -10.02 -14.61
CA GLY A 52 16.03 -9.68 -15.05
C GLY A 52 15.24 -9.01 -13.93
N ASN A 53 14.06 -9.52 -13.59
CA ASN A 53 13.21 -8.96 -12.54
C ASN A 53 13.35 -9.65 -11.16
N LYS A 54 14.38 -10.48 -10.98
CA LYS A 54 14.56 -11.27 -9.75
C LYS A 54 15.91 -11.01 -9.09
N ILE A 55 15.90 -11.08 -7.76
CA ILE A 55 17.12 -11.24 -6.98
C ILE A 55 17.63 -12.67 -7.22
N GLN A 56 18.81 -12.78 -7.82
CA GLN A 56 19.46 -14.06 -8.10
C GLN A 56 20.17 -14.58 -6.86
N ALA A 57 20.86 -13.70 -6.13
CA ALA A 57 21.59 -14.08 -4.92
C ALA A 57 21.92 -12.88 -4.04
N LEU A 58 22.09 -13.15 -2.74
CA LEU A 58 22.74 -12.28 -1.75
C LEU A 58 24.05 -13.00 -1.36
N VAL A 59 25.19 -12.43 -1.74
CA VAL A 59 26.52 -13.09 -1.62
C VAL A 59 27.50 -12.25 -0.80
N GLU A 60 28.64 -12.83 -0.43
CA GLU A 60 29.77 -12.06 0.09
C GLU A 60 30.32 -11.11 -0.99
N LYS A 61 30.67 -9.87 -0.61
CA LYS A 61 31.25 -8.88 -1.53
C LYS A 61 32.55 -9.34 -2.19
N SER A 62 33.24 -10.32 -1.61
CA SER A 62 34.45 -10.96 -2.14
C SER A 62 34.20 -11.92 -3.30
N VAL A 63 32.95 -12.32 -3.55
CA VAL A 63 32.57 -13.17 -4.68
C VAL A 63 32.80 -12.41 -5.99
N PRO A 64 33.43 -13.03 -7.01
CA PRO A 64 33.67 -12.39 -8.29
C PRO A 64 32.39 -11.84 -8.92
N VAL A 65 32.52 -10.66 -9.50
CA VAL A 65 31.39 -10.03 -10.24
C VAL A 65 31.04 -10.92 -11.44
N PRO A 66 29.76 -11.25 -11.64
CA PRO A 66 29.30 -12.01 -12.79
C PRO A 66 29.70 -11.35 -14.11
N PRO A 67 30.17 -12.11 -15.11
CA PRO A 67 30.56 -11.58 -16.42
C PRO A 67 29.41 -10.76 -17.05
N GLY A 68 29.71 -9.54 -17.50
CA GLY A 68 28.74 -8.64 -18.13
C GLY A 68 27.79 -7.94 -17.18
N ALA A 69 27.93 -8.11 -15.86
CA ALA A 69 27.08 -7.43 -14.89
C ALA A 69 27.39 -5.93 -14.84
N LYS A 70 26.32 -5.12 -14.74
CA LYS A 70 26.38 -3.68 -14.44
C LYS A 70 26.67 -3.50 -12.95
N VAL A 71 27.90 -3.07 -12.61
CA VAL A 71 28.32 -2.86 -11.22
C VAL A 71 27.83 -1.50 -10.73
N MET A 72 27.21 -1.50 -9.56
CA MET A 72 26.81 -0.29 -8.83
C MET A 72 27.27 -0.40 -7.37
N ASP A 73 28.16 0.50 -6.94
CA ASP A 73 28.74 0.52 -5.60
C ASP A 73 28.38 1.84 -4.91
N PHE A 74 27.57 1.76 -3.87
CA PHE A 74 27.03 2.91 -3.15
C PHE A 74 27.78 3.12 -1.82
N LYS A 75 28.55 4.21 -1.74
CA LYS A 75 29.29 4.60 -0.54
C LYS A 75 28.43 5.43 0.40
N ASN A 76 28.71 5.30 1.70
CA ASN A 76 27.96 5.94 2.78
C ASN A 76 26.45 5.74 2.61
N ALA A 77 26.04 4.51 2.32
CA ALA A 77 24.67 4.17 1.93
C ALA A 77 24.20 2.84 2.51
N THR A 78 22.89 2.69 2.54
CA THR A 78 22.18 1.45 2.89
C THR A 78 21.29 1.02 1.74
N LEU A 79 21.47 -0.23 1.28
CA LEU A 79 20.58 -0.90 0.35
C LEU A 79 19.46 -1.62 1.14
N LEU A 80 18.20 -1.44 0.73
CA LEU A 80 17.02 -2.02 1.36
C LEU A 80 16.15 -2.73 0.31
N PRO A 81 15.25 -3.65 0.72
CA PRO A 81 14.11 -4.00 -0.12
C PRO A 81 13.34 -2.74 -0.48
N GLY A 82 12.70 -2.71 -1.64
CA GLY A 82 11.76 -1.64 -1.97
C GLY A 82 10.74 -1.44 -0.87
N LEU A 83 10.54 -0.18 -0.46
CA LEU A 83 9.60 0.16 0.60
C LEU A 83 8.16 -0.07 0.14
N ILE A 84 7.29 -0.38 1.09
CA ILE A 84 5.87 -0.66 0.86
C ILE A 84 5.04 0.31 1.68
N GLU A 85 4.23 1.13 1.02
CA GLU A 85 3.21 1.97 1.64
C GLU A 85 1.94 1.14 1.87
N GLY A 86 1.59 0.90 3.12
CA GLY A 86 0.48 0.04 3.52
C GLY A 86 -0.89 0.73 3.52
N HIS A 87 -0.94 2.06 3.48
CA HIS A 87 -2.19 2.83 3.51
C HIS A 87 -2.05 4.14 2.74
N ALA A 88 -2.51 4.13 1.50
CA ALA A 88 -2.52 5.30 0.62
C ALA A 88 -3.89 5.53 -0.03
N HIS A 89 -4.11 6.75 -0.49
CA HIS A 89 -5.20 7.18 -1.34
C HIS A 89 -4.64 7.99 -2.51
N LEU A 90 -4.21 7.31 -3.58
CA LEU A 90 -3.54 7.97 -4.72
C LEU A 90 -4.42 8.99 -5.44
N PHE A 91 -5.74 8.89 -5.28
CA PHE A 91 -6.73 9.80 -5.87
C PHE A 91 -7.08 11.00 -4.98
N LEU A 92 -6.53 11.08 -3.77
CA LEU A 92 -6.64 12.22 -2.89
C LEU A 92 -5.49 13.20 -3.06
N TYR A 93 -5.78 14.47 -2.82
CA TYR A 93 -4.85 15.58 -2.86
C TYR A 93 -4.79 16.23 -1.46
N PRO A 94 -3.67 16.83 -1.03
CA PRO A 94 -3.52 17.33 0.33
C PRO A 94 -4.65 18.24 0.79
N TYR A 95 -5.21 17.98 1.96
CA TYR A 95 -6.43 18.64 2.45
C TYR A 95 -6.25 20.12 2.79
N ASN A 96 -5.02 20.59 2.95
CA ASN A 96 -4.72 22.03 3.08
C ASN A 96 -4.73 22.78 1.74
N ILE A 97 -4.74 22.07 0.62
CA ILE A 97 -4.81 22.65 -0.73
C ILE A 97 -6.23 22.55 -1.27
N THR A 98 -6.84 21.38 -1.17
CA THR A 98 -8.22 21.14 -1.59
C THR A 98 -8.89 20.24 -0.56
N ASP A 99 -9.94 20.72 0.09
CA ASP A 99 -10.68 19.95 1.08
C ASP A 99 -11.35 18.71 0.45
N TRP A 100 -11.63 17.70 1.29
CA TRP A 100 -12.16 16.42 0.85
C TRP A 100 -13.51 16.53 0.14
N ASP A 101 -14.44 17.37 0.64
CA ASP A 101 -15.76 17.56 0.02
C ASP A 101 -15.63 18.13 -1.39
N THR A 102 -14.73 19.09 -1.59
CA THR A 102 -14.45 19.65 -2.93
C THR A 102 -13.90 18.59 -3.87
N GLN A 103 -12.98 17.74 -3.41
CA GLN A 103 -12.42 16.66 -4.21
C GLN A 103 -13.49 15.63 -4.62
N VAL A 104 -14.39 15.27 -3.71
CA VAL A 104 -15.46 14.28 -3.96
C VAL A 104 -16.58 14.84 -4.85
N LEU A 105 -16.99 16.11 -4.60
CA LEU A 105 -18.20 16.68 -5.20
C LEU A 105 -17.95 17.52 -6.46
N LYS A 106 -16.74 18.08 -6.63
CA LYS A 106 -16.50 19.12 -7.64
C LYS A 106 -15.39 18.75 -8.61
N GLU A 107 -14.45 17.87 -8.23
CA GLU A 107 -13.37 17.45 -9.13
C GLU A 107 -13.80 16.24 -9.96
N THR A 108 -13.53 16.28 -11.27
CA THR A 108 -13.86 15.17 -12.17
C THR A 108 -12.90 13.99 -11.95
N ASP A 109 -13.39 12.76 -12.20
CA ASP A 109 -12.56 11.55 -12.13
C ASP A 109 -11.36 11.63 -13.08
N ALA A 110 -11.50 12.28 -14.24
CA ALA A 110 -10.41 12.48 -15.20
C ALA A 110 -9.29 13.33 -14.59
N LEU A 111 -9.61 14.46 -13.94
CA LEU A 111 -8.61 15.31 -13.26
C LEU A 111 -7.92 14.53 -12.14
N ARG A 112 -8.69 13.85 -11.30
CA ARG A 112 -8.17 13.05 -10.18
C ARG A 112 -7.27 11.91 -10.67
N THR A 113 -7.63 11.25 -11.77
CA THR A 113 -6.82 10.18 -12.39
C THR A 113 -5.50 10.71 -12.95
N ILE A 114 -5.50 11.86 -13.66
CA ILE A 114 -4.28 12.49 -14.15
C ILE A 114 -3.36 12.85 -12.98
N ARG A 115 -3.91 13.45 -11.92
CA ARG A 115 -3.16 13.78 -10.71
C ARG A 115 -2.61 12.52 -10.02
N ALA A 116 -3.38 11.44 -9.94
CA ALA A 116 -2.97 10.17 -9.37
C ALA A 116 -1.76 9.55 -10.07
N SER A 117 -1.59 9.78 -11.38
CA SER A 117 -0.39 9.34 -12.12
C SER A 117 0.88 10.07 -11.65
N VAL A 118 0.78 11.35 -11.32
CA VAL A 118 1.87 12.13 -10.73
C VAL A 118 2.16 11.66 -9.30
N HIS A 119 1.12 11.41 -8.52
CA HIS A 119 1.22 10.88 -7.15
C HIS A 119 1.92 9.51 -7.13
N ALA A 120 1.55 8.62 -8.03
CA ALA A 120 2.19 7.31 -8.18
C ALA A 120 3.69 7.44 -8.50
N LYS A 121 4.06 8.33 -9.42
CA LYS A 121 5.48 8.60 -9.73
C LYS A 121 6.23 9.15 -8.51
N ASN A 122 5.67 10.13 -7.81
CA ASN A 122 6.30 10.71 -6.61
C ASN A 122 6.52 9.66 -5.52
N THR A 123 5.53 8.77 -5.30
CA THR A 123 5.62 7.65 -4.36
C THR A 123 6.76 6.70 -4.74
N LEU A 124 6.87 6.32 -6.02
CA LEU A 124 7.97 5.47 -6.51
C LEU A 124 9.34 6.13 -6.32
N MET A 125 9.47 7.44 -6.68
CA MET A 125 10.74 8.17 -6.56
C MET A 125 11.19 8.40 -5.11
N ALA A 126 10.25 8.35 -4.16
CA ALA A 126 10.52 8.36 -2.72
C ALA A 126 10.95 6.97 -2.18
N GLY A 127 11.11 5.96 -3.05
CA GLY A 127 11.57 4.62 -2.67
C GLY A 127 10.47 3.62 -2.33
N PHE A 128 9.20 4.01 -2.41
CA PHE A 128 8.08 3.11 -2.19
C PHE A 128 7.74 2.39 -3.50
N THR A 129 8.30 1.20 -3.68
CA THR A 129 8.12 0.40 -4.92
C THR A 129 6.78 -0.32 -4.97
N SER A 130 6.08 -0.42 -3.83
CA SER A 130 4.74 -0.99 -3.73
C SER A 130 3.84 -0.12 -2.87
N VAL A 131 2.54 -0.10 -3.19
CA VAL A 131 1.51 0.66 -2.47
C VAL A 131 0.21 -0.14 -2.38
N ARG A 132 -0.47 -0.03 -1.25
CA ARG A 132 -1.84 -0.47 -1.07
C ARG A 132 -2.74 0.77 -1.07
N ASP A 133 -3.53 0.94 -2.15
CA ASP A 133 -4.52 2.02 -2.29
C ASP A 133 -5.82 1.59 -1.62
N LEU A 134 -6.20 2.28 -0.56
CA LEU A 134 -7.31 1.91 0.33
C LEU A 134 -8.67 2.46 -0.11
N GLY A 135 -8.73 2.97 -1.33
CA GLY A 135 -9.93 3.44 -1.97
C GLY A 135 -9.78 4.77 -2.67
N THR A 136 -10.55 4.95 -3.75
CA THR A 136 -10.46 6.12 -4.63
C THR A 136 -11.13 7.37 -4.07
N GLU A 137 -11.89 7.24 -2.96
CA GLU A 137 -12.62 8.34 -2.34
C GLU A 137 -13.48 9.12 -3.36
N GLY A 138 -14.32 8.37 -4.11
CA GLY A 138 -15.29 8.92 -5.05
C GLY A 138 -14.89 8.86 -6.52
N ALA A 139 -13.67 8.45 -6.89
CA ALA A 139 -13.28 8.27 -8.29
C ALA A 139 -13.57 6.83 -8.83
N GLY A 140 -14.59 6.17 -8.30
CA GLY A 140 -15.03 4.86 -8.78
C GLY A 140 -13.95 3.79 -8.68
N TYR A 141 -13.63 3.13 -9.81
CA TYR A 141 -12.60 2.11 -9.94
C TYR A 141 -11.39 2.62 -10.77
N ALA A 142 -11.11 3.92 -10.71
CA ALA A 142 -10.01 4.50 -11.47
C ALA A 142 -8.62 4.01 -10.99
N ASP A 143 -8.50 3.52 -9.76
CA ASP A 143 -7.30 2.88 -9.21
C ASP A 143 -6.96 1.56 -9.94
N VAL A 144 -7.97 0.78 -10.36
CA VAL A 144 -7.78 -0.42 -11.21
C VAL A 144 -7.18 -0.02 -12.56
N SER A 145 -7.65 1.09 -13.14
CA SER A 145 -7.11 1.63 -14.40
C SER A 145 -5.69 2.16 -14.23
N LEU A 146 -5.40 2.87 -13.12
CA LEU A 146 -4.07 3.37 -12.79
C LEU A 146 -3.08 2.20 -12.61
N LYS A 147 -3.47 1.17 -11.86
CA LYS A 147 -2.69 -0.08 -11.70
C LYS A 147 -2.38 -0.70 -13.06
N LYS A 148 -3.37 -0.81 -13.95
CA LYS A 148 -3.18 -1.35 -15.29
C LYS A 148 -2.23 -0.49 -16.13
N ALA A 149 -2.35 0.83 -16.09
CA ALA A 149 -1.46 1.74 -16.81
C ALA A 149 0.01 1.60 -16.37
N ILE A 150 0.26 1.35 -15.08
CA ILE A 150 1.60 1.07 -14.55
C ILE A 150 2.10 -0.31 -15.03
N LEU A 151 1.26 -1.34 -15.00
CA LEU A 151 1.61 -2.68 -15.48
C LEU A 151 1.93 -2.69 -16.97
N ASP A 152 1.17 -1.97 -17.77
CA ASP A 152 1.36 -1.82 -19.21
C ASP A 152 2.51 -0.84 -19.55
N LYS A 153 3.19 -0.26 -18.55
CA LYS A 153 4.28 0.71 -18.71
C LYS A 153 3.89 1.99 -19.46
N ILE A 154 2.62 2.38 -19.41
CA ILE A 154 2.12 3.65 -19.93
C ILE A 154 2.60 4.81 -19.05
N ILE A 155 2.64 4.58 -17.74
CA ILE A 155 3.14 5.53 -16.74
C ILE A 155 4.09 4.83 -15.75
N GLU A 156 4.94 5.63 -15.10
CA GLU A 156 5.79 5.16 -14.00
C GLU A 156 5.00 5.22 -12.68
N GLY A 157 5.17 4.20 -11.85
CA GLY A 157 4.54 4.14 -10.53
C GLY A 157 4.91 2.86 -9.77
N PRO A 158 4.52 2.75 -8.49
CA PRO A 158 4.73 1.57 -7.67
C PRO A 158 3.86 0.39 -8.13
N ARG A 159 4.15 -0.80 -7.67
CA ARG A 159 3.26 -1.95 -7.75
C ARG A 159 2.04 -1.68 -6.87
N MET A 160 0.83 -1.83 -7.39
CA MET A 160 -0.39 -1.47 -6.66
C MET A 160 -1.21 -2.70 -6.25
N MET A 161 -1.73 -2.69 -5.02
CA MET A 161 -2.96 -3.36 -4.62
C MET A 161 -4.06 -2.30 -4.47
N VAL A 162 -5.25 -2.57 -4.96
CA VAL A 162 -6.33 -1.58 -5.07
C VAL A 162 -7.63 -2.11 -4.47
N ALA A 163 -8.36 -1.23 -3.78
CA ALA A 163 -9.64 -1.54 -3.17
C ALA A 163 -10.85 -1.14 -4.06
N GLY A 164 -10.66 -0.21 -5.01
CA GLY A 164 -11.77 0.41 -5.71
C GLY A 164 -12.54 1.37 -4.81
N ARG A 165 -13.76 0.99 -4.44
CA ARG A 165 -14.64 1.79 -3.56
C ARG A 165 -14.70 1.14 -2.17
N ALA A 166 -14.40 1.91 -1.13
CA ALA A 166 -14.62 1.42 0.24
C ALA A 166 -16.12 1.15 0.49
N ILE A 167 -16.45 0.11 1.26
CA ILE A 167 -17.83 -0.19 1.66
C ILE A 167 -18.13 0.49 2.99
N VAL A 168 -19.28 1.16 3.07
CA VAL A 168 -19.80 1.87 4.25
C VAL A 168 -21.24 1.45 4.52
N SER A 169 -21.70 1.52 5.77
CA SER A 169 -23.13 1.36 6.06
C SER A 169 -23.91 2.58 5.59
N THR A 170 -25.17 2.39 5.22
CA THR A 170 -26.05 3.48 4.76
C THR A 170 -26.07 4.63 5.75
N GLY A 171 -25.84 5.85 5.26
CA GLY A 171 -25.88 7.09 6.04
C GLY A 171 -24.70 7.36 6.97
N SER A 172 -23.74 6.45 7.08
CA SER A 172 -22.59 6.64 7.99
C SER A 172 -21.52 7.59 7.43
N TYR A 173 -21.27 7.56 6.12
CA TYR A 173 -20.16 8.22 5.45
C TYR A 173 -20.60 9.10 4.30
N GLY A 174 -19.79 10.09 3.95
CA GLY A 174 -20.00 11.02 2.84
C GLY A 174 -20.11 12.47 3.29
N PRO A 175 -20.14 13.41 2.32
CA PRO A 175 -20.39 14.83 2.59
C PRO A 175 -21.73 15.02 3.32
N LYS A 176 -21.76 15.94 4.28
CA LYS A 176 -22.93 16.19 5.16
C LYS A 176 -23.41 17.64 5.07
N GLY A 177 -24.65 17.89 5.50
CA GLY A 177 -25.22 19.23 5.57
C GLY A 177 -25.91 19.66 4.28
N TYR A 178 -26.29 18.74 3.44
CA TYR A 178 -27.05 18.96 2.21
C TYR A 178 -28.56 18.68 2.44
N ASP A 179 -29.37 19.24 1.57
CA ASP A 179 -30.83 18.99 1.57
C ASP A 179 -31.13 17.51 1.26
N ASN A 180 -32.15 16.95 1.90
CA ASN A 180 -32.49 15.54 1.80
C ASN A 180 -32.87 15.10 0.38
N ASP A 181 -33.33 16.01 -0.47
CA ASP A 181 -33.70 15.73 -1.86
C ASP A 181 -32.49 15.72 -2.82
N GLN A 182 -31.32 16.11 -2.33
CA GLN A 182 -30.10 16.09 -3.13
C GLN A 182 -29.44 14.72 -3.11
N LYS A 183 -29.13 14.20 -4.30
CA LYS A 183 -28.30 13.01 -4.45
C LYS A 183 -26.83 13.40 -4.40
N ILE A 184 -26.19 13.16 -3.26
CA ILE A 184 -24.80 13.51 -3.00
C ILE A 184 -23.91 12.28 -3.27
N MET A 185 -22.76 12.49 -3.95
CA MET A 185 -21.75 11.46 -4.08
C MET A 185 -21.08 11.22 -2.72
N LEU A 186 -21.02 9.96 -2.29
CA LEU A 186 -20.58 9.64 -0.94
C LEU A 186 -19.05 9.44 -0.81
N GLY A 187 -18.35 9.28 -1.91
CA GLY A 187 -16.92 8.90 -1.87
C GLY A 187 -16.68 7.40 -1.62
N ALA A 188 -17.72 6.66 -1.26
CA ALA A 188 -17.70 5.24 -0.92
C ALA A 188 -18.96 4.53 -1.45
N GLU A 189 -19.04 3.19 -1.32
CA GLU A 189 -20.20 2.38 -1.70
C GLU A 189 -21.04 2.04 -0.46
N PRO A 190 -22.27 2.57 -0.30
CA PRO A 190 -23.15 2.18 0.80
C PRO A 190 -23.75 0.79 0.54
N ALA A 191 -23.76 -0.06 1.57
CA ALA A 191 -24.44 -1.36 1.54
C ALA A 191 -24.72 -1.89 2.93
N ASP A 192 -25.84 -2.58 3.09
CA ASP A 192 -26.31 -3.16 4.37
C ASP A 192 -26.82 -4.58 4.18
N GLY A 193 -26.75 -5.39 5.22
CA GLY A 193 -27.35 -6.72 5.27
C GLY A 193 -26.99 -7.59 4.06
N ASN A 194 -27.99 -8.18 3.40
CA ASN A 194 -27.76 -9.09 2.27
C ASN A 194 -27.23 -8.41 1.00
N GLU A 195 -27.36 -7.10 0.86
CA GLU A 195 -26.81 -6.35 -0.26
C GLU A 195 -25.27 -6.36 -0.25
N LEU A 196 -24.66 -6.49 0.93
CA LEU A 196 -23.21 -6.62 1.10
C LEU A 196 -22.63 -7.73 0.21
N VAL A 197 -23.33 -8.86 0.05
CA VAL A 197 -22.90 -9.97 -0.82
C VAL A 197 -22.77 -9.53 -2.28
N ARG A 198 -23.77 -8.78 -2.78
CA ARG A 198 -23.76 -8.24 -4.15
C ARG A 198 -22.63 -7.25 -4.33
N VAL A 199 -22.48 -6.30 -3.40
CA VAL A 199 -21.48 -5.22 -3.50
C VAL A 199 -20.07 -5.78 -3.43
N VAL A 200 -19.76 -6.72 -2.53
CA VAL A 200 -18.44 -7.38 -2.46
C VAL A 200 -18.12 -8.10 -3.77
N ARG A 201 -19.09 -8.86 -4.33
CA ARG A 201 -18.89 -9.55 -5.60
C ARG A 201 -18.70 -8.60 -6.78
N ASP A 202 -19.42 -7.47 -6.79
CA ASP A 202 -19.27 -6.44 -7.82
C ASP A 202 -17.87 -5.81 -7.75
N GLN A 203 -17.39 -5.43 -6.58
CA GLN A 203 -16.04 -4.88 -6.40
C GLN A 203 -14.96 -5.87 -6.85
N ILE A 204 -15.12 -7.16 -6.52
CA ILE A 204 -14.23 -8.23 -6.99
C ILE A 204 -14.23 -8.30 -8.52
N TRP A 205 -15.41 -8.25 -9.14
CA TRP A 205 -15.55 -8.26 -10.60
C TRP A 205 -14.92 -7.03 -11.26
N GLN A 206 -15.05 -5.86 -10.64
CA GLN A 206 -14.44 -4.61 -11.11
C GLN A 206 -12.91 -4.62 -11.00
N GLY A 207 -12.32 -5.56 -10.27
CA GLY A 207 -10.87 -5.74 -10.19
C GLY A 207 -10.22 -5.32 -8.87
N ALA A 208 -11.00 -5.14 -7.80
CA ALA A 208 -10.46 -4.94 -6.46
C ALA A 208 -9.60 -6.14 -6.04
N ASP A 209 -8.42 -5.89 -5.47
CA ASP A 209 -7.50 -6.93 -4.97
C ASP A 209 -7.85 -7.35 -3.54
N PHE A 210 -8.54 -6.51 -2.79
CA PHE A 210 -9.02 -6.72 -1.43
C PHE A 210 -10.27 -5.86 -1.19
N ILE A 211 -10.97 -6.11 -0.08
CA ILE A 211 -12.19 -5.37 0.27
C ILE A 211 -11.90 -4.44 1.44
N LYS A 212 -12.11 -3.14 1.26
CA LYS A 212 -11.98 -2.10 2.29
C LYS A 212 -13.33 -1.79 2.91
N ILE A 213 -13.39 -1.82 4.24
CA ILE A 213 -14.59 -1.53 5.04
C ILE A 213 -14.32 -0.34 5.95
N TYR A 214 -15.30 0.53 6.13
CA TYR A 214 -15.37 1.50 7.22
C TYR A 214 -16.22 0.90 8.33
N ALA A 215 -15.58 0.19 9.27
CA ALA A 215 -16.26 -0.52 10.36
C ALA A 215 -16.82 0.41 11.42
N ASP A 216 -16.37 1.64 11.50
CA ASP A 216 -16.94 2.72 12.32
C ASP A 216 -16.82 4.08 11.63
N TYR A 217 -17.58 5.03 12.14
CA TYR A 217 -17.50 6.43 11.76
C TYR A 217 -18.16 7.30 12.86
N ARG A 218 -18.29 8.60 12.62
CA ARG A 218 -18.98 9.56 13.48
C ARG A 218 -20.49 9.26 13.53
N TRP A 219 -20.83 8.11 14.12
CA TRP A 219 -22.17 7.51 14.12
C TRP A 219 -22.93 7.72 15.42
N GLY A 220 -22.23 8.10 16.51
CA GLY A 220 -22.83 8.35 17.80
C GLY A 220 -23.66 9.64 17.84
N LEU A 221 -24.55 9.74 18.83
CA LEU A 221 -25.48 10.88 19.02
C LEU A 221 -24.76 12.22 19.17
N MET A 222 -23.55 12.22 19.73
CA MET A 222 -22.72 13.41 19.90
C MET A 222 -21.60 13.50 18.86
N GLY A 223 -21.66 12.67 17.80
CA GLY A 223 -20.66 12.62 16.74
C GLY A 223 -19.40 11.81 17.09
N GLU A 224 -19.43 11.03 18.17
CA GLU A 224 -18.36 10.11 18.51
C GLU A 224 -18.28 8.91 17.55
N ASP A 225 -17.08 8.35 17.38
CA ASP A 225 -16.87 7.17 16.54
C ASP A 225 -17.55 5.94 17.18
N ARG A 226 -18.48 5.33 16.46
CA ARG A 226 -19.23 4.13 16.84
C ARG A 226 -19.23 3.10 15.70
N PRO A 227 -19.31 1.78 16.02
CA PRO A 227 -19.47 0.76 14.99
C PRO A 227 -20.67 1.03 14.10
N THR A 228 -20.45 0.94 12.78
CA THR A 228 -21.48 1.14 11.76
C THR A 228 -22.02 -0.18 11.22
N PHE A 229 -21.27 -1.26 11.40
CA PHE A 229 -21.69 -2.62 11.06
C PHE A 229 -21.82 -3.50 12.30
N THR A 230 -22.74 -4.44 12.25
CA THR A 230 -22.83 -5.55 13.21
C THR A 230 -21.66 -6.54 13.00
N LEU A 231 -21.40 -7.39 13.99
CA LEU A 231 -20.39 -8.45 13.84
C LEU A 231 -20.77 -9.44 12.71
N ASP A 232 -22.07 -9.76 12.59
CA ASP A 232 -22.55 -10.70 11.59
C ASP A 232 -22.45 -10.16 10.16
N GLU A 233 -22.67 -8.86 9.94
CA GLU A 233 -22.42 -8.20 8.65
C GLU A 233 -20.95 -8.25 8.28
N LEU A 234 -20.04 -7.94 9.21
CA LEU A 234 -18.59 -8.02 8.96
C LEU A 234 -18.15 -9.47 8.67
N LYS A 235 -18.70 -10.47 9.36
CA LYS A 235 -18.46 -11.90 9.05
C LYS A 235 -18.96 -12.27 7.66
N LEU A 236 -20.16 -11.81 7.27
CA LEU A 236 -20.71 -12.03 5.95
C LEU A 236 -19.82 -11.44 4.85
N ILE A 237 -19.36 -10.21 5.03
CA ILE A 237 -18.40 -9.56 4.12
C ILE A 237 -17.14 -10.42 4.00
N ASN A 238 -16.55 -10.84 5.12
CA ASN A 238 -15.32 -11.62 5.13
C ASN A 238 -15.49 -12.98 4.48
N GLU A 239 -16.60 -13.67 4.72
CA GLU A 239 -16.93 -14.96 4.09
C GLU A 239 -16.96 -14.86 2.56
N VAL A 240 -17.66 -13.85 2.03
CA VAL A 240 -17.73 -13.61 0.58
C VAL A 240 -16.36 -13.21 0.03
N THR A 241 -15.62 -12.37 0.73
CA THR A 241 -14.29 -11.91 0.34
C THR A 241 -13.29 -13.05 0.25
N THR A 242 -13.22 -13.87 1.29
CA THR A 242 -12.27 -15.00 1.37
C THR A 242 -12.60 -16.13 0.41
N SER A 243 -13.87 -16.30 0.03
CA SER A 243 -14.29 -17.26 -1.00
C SER A 243 -13.61 -17.01 -2.36
N SER A 244 -13.13 -15.78 -2.60
CA SER A 244 -12.39 -15.39 -3.80
C SER A 244 -10.86 -15.39 -3.61
N GLY A 245 -10.35 -15.80 -2.44
CA GLY A 245 -8.95 -15.72 -2.08
C GLY A 245 -8.46 -14.30 -1.72
N ARG A 246 -9.38 -13.36 -1.54
CA ARG A 246 -9.09 -11.99 -1.13
C ARG A 246 -9.20 -11.81 0.38
N VAL A 247 -8.80 -10.63 0.87
CA VAL A 247 -8.80 -10.30 2.30
C VAL A 247 -9.64 -9.07 2.57
N MET A 248 -10.17 -8.98 3.79
CA MET A 248 -10.91 -7.83 4.31
C MET A 248 -9.96 -6.94 5.12
N VAL A 249 -10.06 -5.63 4.90
CA VAL A 249 -9.27 -4.57 5.55
C VAL A 249 -10.23 -3.54 6.15
N CYS A 250 -10.04 -3.18 7.42
CA CYS A 250 -11.01 -2.36 8.14
C CYS A 250 -10.43 -1.04 8.65
N HIS A 251 -11.02 0.09 8.23
CA HIS A 251 -10.97 1.31 9.02
C HIS A 251 -11.75 1.06 10.31
N ALA A 252 -11.10 1.18 11.45
CA ALA A 252 -11.73 1.04 12.75
C ALA A 252 -10.95 1.83 13.79
N LYS A 253 -11.59 2.82 14.40
CA LYS A 253 -11.01 3.69 15.42
C LYS A 253 -11.44 3.28 16.82
N SER A 254 -12.75 3.05 17.02
CA SER A 254 -13.32 2.69 18.32
C SER A 254 -12.98 1.26 18.72
N LYS A 255 -12.79 0.99 20.02
CA LYS A 255 -12.47 -0.35 20.55
C LYS A 255 -13.42 -1.42 20.05
N GLU A 256 -14.74 -1.13 20.08
CA GLU A 256 -15.75 -2.09 19.68
C GLU A 256 -15.71 -2.40 18.15
N ALA A 257 -15.44 -1.39 17.31
CA ALA A 257 -15.28 -1.62 15.89
C ALA A 257 -14.03 -2.44 15.58
N ILE A 258 -12.90 -2.15 16.27
CA ILE A 258 -11.66 -2.96 16.16
C ILE A 258 -11.97 -4.40 16.57
N ARG A 259 -12.60 -4.60 17.74
CA ARG A 259 -12.94 -5.94 18.24
C ARG A 259 -13.81 -6.72 17.24
N ARG A 260 -14.89 -6.10 16.72
CA ARG A 260 -15.76 -6.74 15.72
C ARG A 260 -14.98 -7.09 14.44
N SER A 261 -14.16 -6.18 13.93
CA SER A 261 -13.35 -6.38 12.72
C SER A 261 -12.37 -7.54 12.88
N VAL A 262 -11.68 -7.61 14.03
CA VAL A 262 -10.75 -8.71 14.35
C VAL A 262 -11.50 -10.05 14.40
N LEU A 263 -12.62 -10.12 15.14
CA LEU A 263 -13.42 -11.35 15.27
C LEU A 263 -14.13 -11.75 13.98
N ALA A 264 -14.29 -10.82 13.04
CA ALA A 264 -14.81 -11.11 11.71
C ALA A 264 -13.73 -11.55 10.72
N GLY A 265 -12.43 -11.51 11.09
CA GLY A 265 -11.33 -11.99 10.26
C GLY A 265 -10.65 -10.92 9.39
N ALA A 266 -10.72 -9.64 9.75
CA ALA A 266 -9.93 -8.61 9.11
C ALA A 266 -8.43 -8.91 9.23
N VAL A 267 -7.65 -8.69 8.16
CA VAL A 267 -6.19 -8.91 8.18
C VAL A 267 -5.42 -7.70 8.66
N THR A 268 -5.97 -6.49 8.49
CA THR A 268 -5.41 -5.25 9.03
C THR A 268 -6.50 -4.38 9.61
N ILE A 269 -6.13 -3.66 10.67
CA ILE A 269 -6.91 -2.56 11.27
C ILE A 269 -6.18 -1.26 10.98
N GLU A 270 -6.88 -0.34 10.36
CA GLU A 270 -6.41 0.98 9.98
C GLU A 270 -6.82 2.00 11.05
N HIS A 271 -5.94 2.94 11.37
CA HIS A 271 -6.09 4.04 12.34
C HIS A 271 -6.01 3.59 13.81
N GLY A 272 -6.98 2.84 14.32
CA GLY A 272 -6.99 2.32 15.69
C GLY A 272 -6.87 3.37 16.79
N ASP A 273 -7.49 4.54 16.65
CA ASP A 273 -7.29 5.71 17.54
C ASP A 273 -7.59 5.43 19.02
N PHE A 274 -8.44 4.47 19.31
CA PHE A 274 -8.81 4.05 20.66
C PHE A 274 -8.32 2.64 21.04
N LEU A 275 -7.30 2.13 20.32
CA LEU A 275 -6.66 0.87 20.67
C LEU A 275 -6.03 0.97 22.05
N ASP A 276 -6.28 -0.03 22.89
CA ASP A 276 -5.61 -0.24 24.17
C ASP A 276 -4.88 -1.61 24.21
N GLU A 277 -4.22 -1.92 25.31
CA GLU A 277 -3.45 -3.18 25.41
C GLU A 277 -4.33 -4.44 25.27
N GLU A 278 -5.58 -4.41 25.74
CA GLU A 278 -6.51 -5.54 25.63
C GLU A 278 -6.83 -5.81 24.16
N ILE A 279 -7.22 -4.77 23.42
CA ILE A 279 -7.49 -4.85 21.99
C ILE A 279 -6.22 -5.22 21.20
N GLY A 280 -5.07 -4.66 21.56
CA GLY A 280 -3.79 -5.02 20.94
C GLY A 280 -3.43 -6.49 21.12
N LYS A 281 -3.68 -7.07 22.32
CA LYS A 281 -3.52 -8.51 22.57
C LYS A 281 -4.47 -9.37 21.74
N LEU A 282 -5.75 -8.95 21.63
CA LEU A 282 -6.71 -9.62 20.75
C LEU A 282 -6.26 -9.61 19.28
N MET A 283 -5.77 -8.47 18.78
CA MET A 283 -5.21 -8.37 17.44
C MET A 283 -4.01 -9.30 17.24
N LYS A 284 -3.11 -9.35 18.22
CA LYS A 284 -1.94 -10.25 18.21
C LYS A 284 -2.35 -11.72 18.16
N GLU A 285 -3.31 -12.13 18.97
CA GLU A 285 -3.85 -13.50 19.02
C GLU A 285 -4.43 -13.92 17.65
N HIS A 286 -5.15 -13.02 17.01
CA HIS A 286 -5.72 -13.23 15.68
C HIS A 286 -4.75 -12.90 14.52
N GLN A 287 -3.49 -12.57 14.80
CA GLN A 287 -2.45 -12.23 13.80
C GLN A 287 -2.80 -11.03 12.91
N VAL A 288 -3.66 -10.14 13.38
CA VAL A 288 -4.08 -8.92 12.68
C VAL A 288 -2.97 -7.87 12.77
N ILE A 289 -2.66 -7.21 11.67
CA ILE A 289 -1.64 -6.16 11.60
C ILE A 289 -2.29 -4.80 11.88
N PHE A 290 -1.65 -4.00 12.70
CA PHE A 290 -2.05 -2.63 12.99
C PHE A 290 -1.38 -1.64 12.04
N MET A 291 -2.15 -0.81 11.34
CA MET A 291 -1.69 0.30 10.49
C MET A 291 -2.04 1.63 11.17
N PRO A 292 -1.10 2.30 11.84
CA PRO A 292 -1.42 3.38 12.78
C PRO A 292 -1.83 4.69 12.14
N THR A 293 -1.38 5.02 10.94
CA THR A 293 -1.67 6.27 10.22
C THR A 293 -1.50 7.54 11.06
N ILE A 294 -0.38 7.63 11.75
CA ILE A 294 -0.06 8.74 12.66
C ILE A 294 0.02 10.04 11.88
N ALA A 295 0.62 9.98 10.68
CA ALA A 295 0.84 11.12 9.80
C ALA A 295 -0.46 11.83 9.40
N ALA A 296 -1.54 11.08 9.17
CA ALA A 296 -2.84 11.66 8.86
C ALA A 296 -3.37 12.50 10.03
N VAL A 297 -3.32 11.97 11.27
CA VAL A 297 -3.76 12.70 12.46
C VAL A 297 -2.90 13.95 12.67
N ASP A 298 -1.59 13.82 12.56
CA ASP A 298 -0.62 14.91 12.72
C ASP A 298 -0.92 16.04 11.70
N LYS A 299 -1.03 15.72 10.40
CA LYS A 299 -1.24 16.71 9.34
C LYS A 299 -2.63 17.34 9.37
N ILE A 300 -3.70 16.56 9.52
CA ILE A 300 -5.05 17.13 9.63
C ILE A 300 -5.13 18.12 10.79
N THR A 301 -4.47 17.80 11.90
CA THR A 301 -4.47 18.67 13.08
C THR A 301 -3.68 19.96 12.82
N GLN A 302 -2.52 19.85 12.15
CA GLN A 302 -1.77 21.04 11.73
C GLN A 302 -2.55 21.90 10.72
N TYR A 303 -3.24 21.31 9.76
CA TYR A 303 -4.07 22.04 8.80
C TYR A 303 -5.25 22.79 9.46
N ARG A 304 -5.64 22.34 10.66
CA ARG A 304 -6.63 23.04 11.51
C ARG A 304 -6.03 24.08 12.45
N GLY A 305 -4.73 24.38 12.32
CA GLY A 305 -4.05 25.46 13.01
C GLY A 305 -3.15 25.04 14.17
N TRP A 306 -3.11 23.75 14.57
CA TRP A 306 -2.18 23.30 15.60
C TRP A 306 -0.72 23.44 15.14
N LYS A 307 0.10 24.05 15.99
CA LYS A 307 1.54 24.23 15.74
C LYS A 307 2.31 23.20 16.55
N LYS A 308 2.67 22.09 15.91
CA LYS A 308 3.44 21.01 16.53
C LYS A 308 4.73 21.53 17.17
N GLY A 309 4.97 21.15 18.42
CA GLY A 309 6.17 21.56 19.19
C GLY A 309 6.10 22.96 19.80
N ILE A 310 5.01 23.72 19.56
CA ILE A 310 4.74 25.04 20.15
C ILE A 310 3.48 24.98 21.01
N ASP A 311 2.37 24.53 20.43
CA ASP A 311 1.09 24.42 21.12
C ASP A 311 1.02 23.10 21.90
N PRO A 312 0.24 23.03 22.99
CA PRO A 312 -0.09 21.75 23.62
C PRO A 312 -0.71 20.78 22.62
N ASP A 313 -0.40 19.49 22.78
CA ASP A 313 -0.98 18.46 21.91
C ASP A 313 -2.51 18.42 22.08
N PRO A 314 -3.28 18.54 21.00
CA PRO A 314 -4.74 18.37 21.05
C PRO A 314 -5.13 16.92 21.41
N GLU A 315 -6.36 16.76 21.90
CA GLU A 315 -6.85 15.46 22.40
C GLU A 315 -6.68 14.29 21.41
N ASN A 316 -6.93 14.54 20.11
CA ASN A 316 -6.76 13.51 19.06
C ASN A 316 -5.29 13.09 18.88
N VAL A 317 -4.33 14.01 19.03
CA VAL A 317 -2.89 13.72 18.99
C VAL A 317 -2.46 12.96 20.22
N VAL A 318 -2.89 13.41 21.42
CA VAL A 318 -2.63 12.69 22.68
C VAL A 318 -3.18 11.26 22.59
N ARG A 319 -4.40 11.09 22.12
CA ARG A 319 -5.06 9.80 21.94
C ARG A 319 -4.27 8.89 21.00
N LYS A 320 -3.83 9.41 19.85
CA LYS A 320 -3.01 8.66 18.91
C LYS A 320 -1.69 8.20 19.52
N LYS A 321 -1.01 9.05 20.29
CA LYS A 321 0.20 8.68 21.06
C LYS A 321 -0.07 7.55 22.05
N LEU A 322 -1.17 7.64 22.80
CA LEU A 322 -1.55 6.60 23.77
C LEU A 322 -1.89 5.27 23.09
N SER A 323 -2.67 5.31 22.00
CA SER A 323 -3.01 4.14 21.20
C SER A 323 -1.76 3.45 20.63
N PHE A 324 -0.84 4.21 20.04
CA PHE A 324 0.40 3.65 19.50
C PHE A 324 1.30 3.04 20.60
N LYS A 325 1.39 3.71 21.76
CA LYS A 325 2.10 3.17 22.93
C LYS A 325 1.48 1.86 23.43
N ALA A 326 0.16 1.78 23.49
CA ALA A 326 -0.56 0.56 23.85
C ALA A 326 -0.32 -0.57 22.81
N ALA A 327 -0.27 -0.24 21.54
CA ALA A 327 0.08 -1.19 20.47
C ALA A 327 1.49 -1.76 20.68
N LEU A 328 2.48 -0.91 20.95
CA LEU A 328 3.85 -1.36 21.26
C LEU A 328 3.89 -2.26 22.51
N ALA A 329 3.19 -1.88 23.58
CA ALA A 329 3.15 -2.64 24.84
C ALA A 329 2.46 -4.01 24.68
N SER A 330 1.41 -4.11 23.88
CA SER A 330 0.70 -5.37 23.59
C SER A 330 1.52 -6.35 22.74
N GLY A 331 2.51 -5.84 22.00
CA GLY A 331 3.31 -6.61 21.05
C GLY A 331 2.51 -7.05 19.81
N VAL A 332 1.44 -6.33 19.44
CA VAL A 332 0.76 -6.51 18.15
C VAL A 332 1.73 -6.18 17.01
N THR A 333 1.61 -6.88 15.91
CA THR A 333 2.40 -6.56 14.73
C THR A 333 1.97 -5.21 14.15
N ILE A 334 2.92 -4.28 13.99
CA ILE A 334 2.68 -2.94 13.44
C ILE A 334 3.24 -2.87 12.03
N GLY A 335 2.40 -2.51 11.06
CA GLY A 335 2.79 -2.16 9.70
C GLY A 335 3.01 -0.65 9.57
N MET A 336 3.55 -0.23 8.44
CA MET A 336 3.74 1.17 8.07
C MET A 336 2.68 1.58 7.05
N GLY A 337 1.91 2.61 7.35
CA GLY A 337 0.93 3.19 6.45
C GLY A 337 0.52 4.57 6.93
N GLY A 338 0.74 5.59 6.08
CA GLY A 338 0.63 6.99 6.49
C GLY A 338 -0.73 7.62 6.23
N ASP A 339 -1.62 6.97 5.46
CA ASP A 339 -2.83 7.58 4.91
C ASP A 339 -2.49 8.75 3.97
N VAL A 340 -1.43 8.51 3.16
CA VAL A 340 -0.93 9.50 2.22
C VAL A 340 -1.97 9.78 1.14
N GLY A 341 -2.13 11.07 0.82
CA GLY A 341 -3.24 11.65 0.09
C GLY A 341 -3.88 12.75 0.93
N VAL A 342 -4.03 12.53 2.24
CA VAL A 342 -4.29 13.58 3.23
C VAL A 342 -3.17 14.63 3.22
N PHE A 343 -1.95 14.19 3.01
CA PHE A 343 -0.73 14.99 2.85
C PHE A 343 0.02 14.57 1.56
N PRO A 344 1.07 15.31 1.12
CA PRO A 344 1.65 15.11 -0.20
C PRO A 344 2.23 13.70 -0.43
N HIS A 345 1.92 13.10 -1.57
CA HIS A 345 2.57 11.88 -2.07
C HIS A 345 4.06 12.13 -2.35
N GLY A 346 4.91 11.22 -1.90
CA GLY A 346 6.35 11.36 -1.86
C GLY A 346 6.88 11.74 -0.47
N ASP A 347 6.00 12.18 0.45
CA ASP A 347 6.32 12.44 1.87
C ASP A 347 5.97 11.26 2.80
N ASN A 348 5.82 10.07 2.24
CA ASN A 348 5.44 8.84 2.94
C ASN A 348 6.35 8.51 4.14
N VAL A 349 7.62 8.90 4.08
CA VAL A 349 8.60 8.70 5.16
C VAL A 349 8.19 9.38 6.47
N MET A 350 7.32 10.39 6.40
CA MET A 350 6.80 11.06 7.58
C MET A 350 6.13 10.10 8.59
N GLU A 351 5.42 9.09 8.12
CA GLU A 351 4.87 8.06 9.02
C GLU A 351 5.97 7.32 9.77
N MET A 352 7.06 6.95 9.08
CA MET A 352 8.19 6.27 9.70
C MET A 352 8.88 7.15 10.77
N GLU A 353 9.01 8.45 10.51
CA GLU A 353 9.57 9.43 11.45
C GLU A 353 8.69 9.58 12.69
N LEU A 354 7.37 9.63 12.50
CA LEU A 354 6.41 9.71 13.61
C LEU A 354 6.34 8.41 14.43
N MET A 355 6.45 7.25 13.78
CA MET A 355 6.56 5.95 14.47
C MET A 355 7.79 5.95 15.38
N ALA A 356 8.96 6.49 14.93
CA ALA A 356 10.16 6.63 15.75
C ALA A 356 9.97 7.65 16.87
N GLU A 357 9.37 8.80 16.58
CA GLU A 357 9.03 9.83 17.59
C GLU A 357 8.15 9.25 18.71
N TYR A 358 7.24 8.33 18.37
CA TYR A 358 6.34 7.69 19.33
C TYR A 358 6.94 6.43 19.99
N GLY A 359 8.22 6.14 19.74
CA GLY A 359 9.03 5.19 20.49
C GLY A 359 9.22 3.81 19.84
N MET A 360 8.86 3.63 18.56
CA MET A 360 9.16 2.38 17.86
C MET A 360 10.63 2.33 17.44
N PRO A 361 11.37 1.21 17.69
CA PRO A 361 12.75 1.07 17.26
C PRO A 361 12.90 1.15 15.74
N ASN A 362 13.94 1.83 15.24
CA ASN A 362 14.16 2.02 13.80
C ASN A 362 14.23 0.69 13.02
N LEU A 363 14.77 -0.38 13.60
CA LEU A 363 14.79 -1.71 12.99
C LEU A 363 13.36 -2.23 12.75
N ASP A 364 12.47 -2.06 13.70
CA ASP A 364 11.09 -2.53 13.58
C ASP A 364 10.29 -1.66 12.61
N ILE A 365 10.61 -0.36 12.50
CA ILE A 365 10.04 0.54 11.48
C ILE A 365 10.48 0.10 10.07
N LEU A 366 11.74 -0.28 9.87
CA LEU A 366 12.20 -0.81 8.58
C LEU A 366 11.49 -2.11 8.21
N LYS A 367 11.28 -3.01 9.18
CA LYS A 367 10.46 -4.22 8.99
C LYS A 367 9.02 -3.87 8.66
N ALA A 368 8.42 -2.92 9.38
CA ALA A 368 7.06 -2.45 9.14
C ALA A 368 6.86 -2.00 7.68
N ALA A 369 7.80 -1.21 7.15
CA ALA A 369 7.76 -0.70 5.78
C ALA A 369 8.23 -1.72 4.70
N THR A 370 8.62 -2.94 5.08
CA THR A 370 9.12 -3.97 4.16
C THR A 370 8.45 -5.33 4.38
N SER A 371 9.03 -6.20 5.21
CA SER A 371 8.57 -7.59 5.41
C SER A 371 7.18 -7.69 6.04
N VAL A 372 6.84 -6.80 6.99
CA VAL A 372 5.49 -6.78 7.59
C VAL A 372 4.45 -6.34 6.57
N ASN A 373 4.69 -5.25 5.83
CA ASN A 373 3.75 -4.79 4.82
C ASN A 373 3.62 -5.76 3.64
N ALA A 374 4.69 -6.47 3.27
CA ALA A 374 4.60 -7.56 2.30
C ALA A 374 3.63 -8.65 2.77
N ARG A 375 3.62 -8.99 4.08
CA ARG A 375 2.65 -9.91 4.67
C ARG A 375 1.23 -9.33 4.67
N ALA A 376 1.05 -8.04 5.00
CA ALA A 376 -0.25 -7.37 4.94
C ALA A 376 -0.87 -7.39 3.54
N MET A 377 -0.02 -7.43 2.49
CA MET A 377 -0.42 -7.51 1.10
C MET A 377 -0.49 -8.94 0.55
N ASN A 378 -0.28 -9.97 1.38
CA ASN A 378 -0.16 -11.37 0.95
C ASN A 378 0.91 -11.58 -0.15
N TRP A 379 2.03 -10.84 -0.06
CA TRP A 379 3.18 -10.88 -0.97
C TRP A 379 4.49 -11.25 -0.28
N GLN A 380 4.43 -11.82 0.93
CA GLN A 380 5.58 -12.19 1.75
C GLN A 380 6.52 -13.23 1.11
N ASP A 381 6.09 -13.90 0.06
CA ASP A 381 6.85 -14.86 -0.73
C ASP A 381 7.58 -14.24 -1.93
N LYS A 382 7.40 -12.95 -2.16
CA LYS A 382 7.94 -12.24 -3.36
C LYS A 382 8.53 -10.86 -3.07
N LEU A 383 8.15 -10.19 -1.98
CA LEU A 383 8.56 -8.83 -1.63
C LEU A 383 8.94 -8.71 -0.15
N GLY A 384 9.51 -7.56 0.21
CA GLY A 384 9.85 -7.20 1.57
C GLY A 384 11.19 -7.76 2.07
N HIS A 385 11.87 -8.59 1.25
CA HIS A 385 13.18 -9.15 1.60
C HIS A 385 14.15 -9.09 0.43
N ILE A 386 15.44 -8.95 0.73
CA ILE A 386 16.53 -9.21 -0.22
C ILE A 386 16.92 -10.68 -0.11
N LYS A 387 16.21 -11.50 -0.87
CA LYS A 387 16.33 -12.97 -0.85
C LYS A 387 16.26 -13.53 -2.26
N GLU A 388 17.01 -14.63 -2.51
CA GLU A 388 16.96 -15.34 -3.79
C GLU A 388 15.51 -15.70 -4.19
N GLY A 389 15.18 -15.47 -5.47
CA GLY A 389 13.86 -15.70 -6.05
C GLY A 389 12.85 -14.58 -5.84
N PHE A 390 13.09 -13.63 -4.93
CA PHE A 390 12.23 -12.47 -4.72
C PHE A 390 12.31 -11.49 -5.88
N LEU A 391 11.31 -10.62 -6.02
CA LEU A 391 11.33 -9.57 -7.02
C LEU A 391 12.47 -8.58 -6.72
N ALA A 392 13.11 -8.09 -7.78
CA ALA A 392 14.16 -7.09 -7.66
C ALA A 392 13.57 -5.69 -7.51
N ASP A 393 12.93 -5.49 -6.36
CA ASP A 393 12.45 -4.21 -5.87
C ASP A 393 13.43 -3.77 -4.78
N LEU A 394 14.28 -2.77 -5.08
CA LEU A 394 15.41 -2.37 -4.26
C LEU A 394 15.52 -0.86 -4.18
N VAL A 395 15.91 -0.35 -3.01
CA VAL A 395 16.13 1.07 -2.77
C VAL A 395 17.47 1.27 -2.10
N VAL A 396 18.22 2.30 -2.50
CA VAL A 396 19.41 2.74 -1.78
C VAL A 396 19.16 4.13 -1.21
N VAL A 397 19.43 4.28 0.07
CA VAL A 397 19.38 5.56 0.77
C VAL A 397 20.76 5.93 1.28
N LYS A 398 21.02 7.25 1.41
CA LYS A 398 22.26 7.72 2.03
C LYS A 398 22.25 7.45 3.54
N GLY A 399 23.41 7.08 4.10
CA GLY A 399 23.62 6.90 5.53
C GLY A 399 23.06 5.59 6.11
N ASN A 400 22.72 5.62 7.42
CA ASN A 400 22.28 4.46 8.20
C ASN A 400 20.90 4.70 8.83
N PRO A 401 19.79 4.22 8.25
CA PRO A 401 18.46 4.43 8.79
C PRO A 401 18.22 3.74 10.15
N LEU A 402 19.08 2.81 10.59
CA LEU A 402 19.02 2.31 11.97
C LEU A 402 19.43 3.37 13.01
N GLU A 403 20.34 4.29 12.64
CA GLU A 403 20.76 5.38 13.51
C GLU A 403 19.80 6.57 13.43
N ASN A 404 19.33 6.88 12.22
CA ASN A 404 18.40 7.97 11.98
C ASN A 404 17.43 7.60 10.85
N ILE A 405 16.18 7.34 11.21
CA ILE A 405 15.15 6.90 10.25
C ILE A 405 14.87 7.93 9.16
N SER A 406 15.06 9.23 9.42
CA SER A 406 14.88 10.30 8.43
C SER A 406 15.83 10.18 7.23
N GLN A 407 16.90 9.41 7.33
CA GLN A 407 17.79 9.13 6.19
C GLN A 407 17.09 8.35 5.06
N ILE A 408 15.94 7.73 5.32
CA ILE A 408 15.10 7.15 4.27
C ILE A 408 14.66 8.20 3.23
N ARG A 409 14.62 9.50 3.58
CA ARG A 409 14.34 10.60 2.63
C ARG A 409 15.44 10.79 1.57
N GLU A 410 16.66 10.36 1.86
CA GLU A 410 17.84 10.55 1.03
C GLU A 410 18.00 9.42 -0.02
N VAL A 411 16.94 9.19 -0.81
CA VAL A 411 16.89 8.13 -1.82
C VAL A 411 17.87 8.42 -2.96
N LYS A 412 18.84 7.53 -3.17
CA LYS A 412 19.87 7.59 -4.22
C LYS A 412 19.61 6.64 -5.41
N PHE A 413 18.83 5.60 -5.18
CA PHE A 413 18.56 4.60 -6.20
C PHE A 413 17.20 3.95 -5.94
N VAL A 414 16.44 3.72 -7.01
CA VAL A 414 15.19 2.98 -6.99
C VAL A 414 15.16 1.98 -8.14
N MET A 415 14.98 0.73 -7.82
CA MET A 415 14.74 -0.36 -8.76
C MET A 415 13.41 -1.03 -8.43
N LYS A 416 12.58 -1.26 -9.45
CA LYS A 416 11.34 -2.05 -9.34
C LYS A 416 11.29 -3.04 -10.51
N ASP A 417 11.00 -4.31 -10.23
CA ASP A 417 11.03 -5.40 -11.23
C ASP A 417 12.36 -5.44 -12.04
N GLY A 418 13.50 -5.14 -11.39
CA GLY A 418 14.81 -5.09 -12.04
C GLY A 418 15.03 -3.90 -12.98
N VAL A 419 14.06 -3.00 -13.11
CA VAL A 419 14.17 -1.75 -13.89
C VAL A 419 14.57 -0.62 -12.96
N VAL A 420 15.59 0.15 -13.37
CA VAL A 420 16.07 1.32 -12.62
C VAL A 420 15.23 2.55 -12.98
N TYR A 421 14.60 3.16 -11.98
CA TYR A 421 13.78 4.37 -12.10
C TYR A 421 14.49 5.62 -11.60
N LYS A 422 15.37 5.49 -10.60
CA LYS A 422 16.19 6.58 -10.06
C LYS A 422 17.60 6.12 -9.86
N LYS A 423 18.58 6.97 -10.23
CA LYS A 423 20.01 6.77 -9.97
C LYS A 423 20.68 8.13 -9.88
N GLU A 424 21.20 8.48 -8.69
CA GLU A 424 22.02 9.67 -8.41
C GLU A 424 23.47 9.30 -8.16
#